data_a78577c1b94a97f7faa3a101791027c7
#
_entry.id   a78577c1b94a97f7faa3a101791027c7
#
_cell.length_a   1.000
_cell.length_b   1.000
_cell.length_c   1.000
_cell.angle_alpha   90.00
_cell.angle_beta   90.00
_cell.angle_gamma   90.00
#
_symmetry.space_group_name_H-M   'P 1'
#
loop_
_entity.id
_entity.type
_entity.pdbx_description
1 polymer ?
#
loop_
_entity_poly.entity_id
_entity_poly.type
_entity_poly.pdbx_seq_one_letter_code
_entity_poly.pdbx_strand_id
1 'polypeptide(L)'
;YKQPYYSIKPIKVEYREFMDYAPVKIGRTNFYDESNPMPELQIFENGTIYRILLGKFRTKQTMTLFKGVQPMSVTRDKDGMYCYYAGGYAKEAEARDALQFLKDKGFKAPELYCWKDGVMSKVDTSKQMSQPAASNTRYMVIIKAESFNSNIQQIINNEAPGKMVSRSGNNYIVGMFVDRSEADSLMT
;
A
#
# COMPACT_ATOMS: atom_id res chain seq x y z
N TYR A 1 36.99 15.72 45.87
CA TYR A 1 36.61 15.74 44.46
C TYR A 1 35.13 15.32 44.39
N LYS A 2 34.18 16.26 44.19
CA LYS A 2 32.78 15.93 43.88
C LYS A 2 32.67 15.70 42.38
N GLN A 3 32.42 14.48 41.98
CA GLN A 3 32.08 14.18 40.58
C GLN A 3 30.76 14.88 40.22
N PRO A 4 30.65 15.54 39.07
CA PRO A 4 29.37 16.12 38.61
C PRO A 4 28.38 15.03 38.33
N TYR A 5 27.23 15.09 38.97
CA TYR A 5 26.10 14.19 38.75
C TYR A 5 25.43 14.57 37.41
N TYR A 6 25.66 13.77 36.37
CA TYR A 6 24.95 13.92 35.11
C TYR A 6 23.61 13.19 35.20
N SER A 7 22.54 13.96 35.36
CA SER A 7 21.19 13.43 35.23
C SER A 7 20.91 13.18 33.73
N ILE A 8 21.05 11.94 33.28
CA ILE A 8 20.63 11.52 31.95
C ILE A 8 19.11 11.43 31.98
N LYS A 9 18.43 12.36 31.30
CA LYS A 9 16.99 12.24 31.10
C LYS A 9 16.73 10.97 30.29
N PRO A 10 15.82 10.08 30.73
CA PRO A 10 15.49 8.89 29.95
C PRO A 10 14.96 9.32 28.58
N ILE A 11 15.60 8.81 27.54
CA ILE A 11 15.11 8.99 26.17
C ILE A 11 13.85 8.14 26.06
N LYS A 12 12.69 8.77 25.83
CA LYS A 12 11.45 8.08 25.52
C LYS A 12 11.59 7.46 24.13
N VAL A 13 11.89 6.18 24.07
CA VAL A 13 11.91 5.44 22.81
C VAL A 13 10.44 5.20 22.41
N GLU A 14 9.98 5.88 21.39
CA GLU A 14 8.70 5.56 20.78
C GLU A 14 8.90 4.33 19.89
N TYR A 15 8.35 3.21 20.33
CA TYR A 15 8.26 2.04 19.45
C TYR A 15 7.23 2.32 18.36
N ARG A 16 7.69 2.47 17.13
CA ARG A 16 6.79 2.49 15.96
C ARG A 16 6.61 1.05 15.51
N GLU A 17 5.38 0.57 15.58
CA GLU A 17 5.00 -0.68 14.94
C GLU A 17 5.05 -0.48 13.42
N PHE A 18 5.89 -1.28 12.75
CA PHE A 18 5.93 -1.30 11.30
C PHE A 18 4.90 -2.30 10.81
N MET A 19 3.92 -1.81 10.05
CA MET A 19 2.97 -2.67 9.38
C MET A 19 3.64 -3.49 8.29
N ASP A 20 3.37 -4.79 8.28
CA ASP A 20 3.91 -5.70 7.27
C ASP A 20 3.01 -5.67 6.01
N TYR A 21 3.26 -4.68 5.16
CA TYR A 21 2.62 -4.58 3.86
C TYR A 21 3.32 -5.50 2.87
N ALA A 22 2.67 -6.59 2.51
CA ALA A 22 3.19 -7.54 1.55
C ALA A 22 2.09 -8.04 0.61
N PRO A 23 2.20 -7.79 -0.71
CA PRO A 23 1.19 -8.21 -1.67
C PRO A 23 1.16 -9.73 -1.80
N VAL A 24 -0.03 -10.25 -2.09
CA VAL A 24 -0.26 -11.68 -2.35
C VAL A 24 0.53 -12.15 -3.56
N LYS A 25 1.16 -13.31 -3.40
CA LYS A 25 1.81 -14.08 -4.47
C LYS A 25 1.33 -15.53 -4.41
N ILE A 26 1.36 -16.23 -5.54
CA ILE A 26 1.09 -17.66 -5.61
C ILE A 26 2.36 -18.37 -6.03
N GLY A 27 2.93 -19.17 -5.13
CA GLY A 27 4.10 -20.00 -5.37
C GLY A 27 3.73 -21.29 -6.14
N ARG A 28 4.74 -21.93 -6.71
CA ARG A 28 4.57 -23.26 -7.34
C ARG A 28 4.36 -24.38 -6.31
N THR A 29 4.88 -24.19 -5.11
CA THR A 29 4.78 -25.10 -3.97
C THR A 29 4.19 -24.39 -2.77
N ASN A 30 3.73 -25.15 -1.80
CA ASN A 30 3.30 -24.58 -0.52
C ASN A 30 4.50 -23.95 0.20
N PHE A 31 4.34 -22.72 0.62
CA PHE A 31 5.37 -21.99 1.36
C PHE A 31 5.41 -22.36 2.84
N TYR A 32 4.27 -22.74 3.39
CA TYR A 32 4.12 -23.08 4.81
C TYR A 32 4.05 -24.60 4.99
N ASP A 33 4.83 -25.12 5.94
CA ASP A 33 4.89 -26.52 6.34
C ASP A 33 5.24 -26.62 7.83
N GLU A 34 5.64 -27.80 8.30
CA GLU A 34 6.03 -28.01 9.71
C GLU A 34 7.31 -27.27 10.09
N SER A 35 8.24 -27.08 9.14
CA SER A 35 9.50 -26.36 9.35
C SER A 35 9.33 -24.83 9.24
N ASN A 36 8.33 -24.39 8.50
CA ASN A 36 7.98 -23.00 8.29
C ASN A 36 6.47 -22.80 8.52
N PRO A 37 6.01 -22.83 9.77
CA PRO A 37 4.59 -22.75 10.09
C PRO A 37 4.00 -21.39 9.73
N MET A 38 2.72 -21.38 9.34
CA MET A 38 2.01 -20.15 9.08
C MET A 38 1.96 -19.27 10.35
N PRO A 39 2.38 -18.01 10.29
CA PRO A 39 2.38 -17.11 11.44
C PRO A 39 0.96 -16.78 11.92
N GLU A 40 0.84 -16.45 13.19
CA GLU A 40 -0.38 -15.85 13.72
C GLU A 40 -0.60 -14.44 13.15
N LEU A 41 -1.86 -14.07 13.01
CA LEU A 41 -2.25 -12.76 12.56
C LEU A 41 -1.82 -11.70 13.57
N GLN A 42 -0.93 -10.81 13.17
CA GLN A 42 -0.54 -9.66 13.98
C GLN A 42 -1.55 -8.52 13.79
N ILE A 43 -2.04 -7.98 14.89
CA ILE A 43 -2.93 -6.83 14.93
C ILE A 43 -2.11 -5.62 15.38
N PHE A 44 -2.13 -4.56 14.57
CA PHE A 44 -1.43 -3.31 14.85
C PHE A 44 -2.39 -2.32 15.51
N GLU A 45 -1.97 -1.73 16.62
CA GLU A 45 -2.78 -0.76 17.37
C GLU A 45 -2.94 0.58 16.65
N ASN A 46 -2.03 0.90 15.73
CA ASN A 46 -2.06 2.15 14.98
C ASN A 46 -1.95 1.91 13.49
N GLY A 47 -2.69 2.71 12.72
CA GLY A 47 -2.64 2.72 11.26
C GLY A 47 -3.69 1.83 10.60
N THR A 48 -3.57 1.63 9.30
CA THR A 48 -4.57 0.91 8.49
C THR A 48 -3.91 -0.18 7.67
N ILE A 49 -4.44 -1.40 7.75
CA ILE A 49 -4.02 -2.52 6.90
C ILE A 49 -5.24 -3.29 6.38
N TYR A 50 -5.21 -3.60 5.10
CA TYR A 50 -6.21 -4.44 4.44
C TYR A 50 -5.65 -5.84 4.23
N ARG A 51 -6.46 -6.87 4.52
CA ARG A 51 -6.12 -8.27 4.30
C ARG A 51 -7.31 -9.02 3.74
N ILE A 52 -7.04 -10.09 3.00
CA ILE A 52 -8.07 -10.89 2.34
C ILE A 52 -8.28 -12.16 3.12
N LEU A 53 -9.48 -12.37 3.66
CA LEU A 53 -9.89 -13.61 4.27
C LEU A 53 -10.16 -14.65 3.17
N LEU A 54 -9.41 -15.74 3.16
CA LEU A 54 -9.59 -16.85 2.23
C LEU A 54 -10.65 -17.85 2.68
N GLY A 55 -10.87 -17.94 3.98
CA GLY A 55 -11.90 -18.79 4.54
C GLY A 55 -11.85 -18.90 6.07
N LYS A 56 -12.97 -19.39 6.63
CA LYS A 56 -13.14 -19.72 8.06
C LYS A 56 -13.48 -21.19 8.21
N PHE A 57 -12.78 -21.86 9.12
CA PHE A 57 -12.90 -23.31 9.29
C PHE A 57 -12.95 -23.69 10.77
N ARG A 58 -13.72 -24.72 11.11
CA ARG A 58 -13.78 -25.28 12.48
C ARG A 58 -12.48 -25.95 12.90
N THR A 59 -11.75 -26.51 11.92
CA THR A 59 -10.49 -27.23 12.15
C THR A 59 -9.36 -26.56 11.38
N LYS A 60 -8.14 -26.74 11.85
CA LYS A 60 -6.95 -26.29 11.14
C LYS A 60 -6.86 -26.98 9.78
N GLN A 61 -6.62 -26.20 8.71
CA GLN A 61 -6.58 -26.70 7.35
C GLN A 61 -5.16 -27.05 6.90
N THR A 62 -5.07 -27.95 5.93
CA THR A 62 -3.81 -28.25 5.24
C THR A 62 -3.46 -27.15 4.26
N MET A 63 -2.17 -26.90 4.06
CA MET A 63 -1.69 -25.81 3.21
C MET A 63 -2.02 -25.99 1.73
N THR A 64 -2.25 -27.21 1.28
CA THR A 64 -2.70 -27.54 -0.08
C THR A 64 -4.01 -26.85 -0.48
N LEU A 65 -4.88 -26.58 0.49
CA LEU A 65 -6.12 -25.83 0.26
C LEU A 65 -5.86 -24.43 -0.27
N PHE A 66 -4.77 -23.81 0.13
CA PHE A 66 -4.43 -22.43 -0.20
C PHE A 66 -3.56 -22.28 -1.46
N LYS A 67 -3.31 -23.37 -2.18
CA LYS A 67 -2.69 -23.37 -3.53
C LYS A 67 -1.38 -22.56 -3.62
N GLY A 68 -0.57 -22.55 -2.59
CA GLY A 68 0.69 -21.82 -2.58
C GLY A 68 0.58 -20.30 -2.39
N VAL A 69 -0.56 -19.81 -1.93
CA VAL A 69 -0.73 -18.38 -1.57
C VAL A 69 0.22 -17.98 -0.45
N GLN A 70 0.87 -16.84 -0.61
CA GLN A 70 1.76 -16.22 0.37
C GLN A 70 1.82 -14.69 0.18
N PRO A 71 2.07 -13.87 1.21
CA PRO A 71 2.10 -14.27 2.60
C PRO A 71 0.70 -14.55 3.13
N MET A 72 0.63 -15.40 4.14
CA MET A 72 -0.61 -15.71 4.87
C MET A 72 -0.40 -15.66 6.38
N SER A 73 -1.48 -15.43 7.08
CA SER A 73 -1.53 -15.53 8.54
C SER A 73 -2.84 -16.18 8.98
N VAL A 74 -2.84 -16.75 10.17
CA VAL A 74 -4.00 -17.43 10.74
C VAL A 74 -4.31 -16.85 12.11
N THR A 75 -5.60 -16.75 12.45
CA THR A 75 -6.06 -16.44 13.80
C THR A 75 -7.30 -17.24 14.14
N ARG A 76 -7.71 -17.22 15.41
CA ARG A 76 -9.02 -17.72 15.82
C ARG A 76 -9.95 -16.55 16.09
N ASP A 77 -11.17 -16.64 15.57
CA ASP A 77 -12.21 -15.68 15.93
C ASP A 77 -12.86 -16.04 17.30
N LYS A 78 -13.80 -15.22 17.74
CA LYS A 78 -14.54 -15.40 19.00
C LYS A 78 -15.31 -16.71 19.10
N ASP A 79 -15.63 -17.33 17.96
CA ASP A 79 -16.35 -18.59 17.87
C ASP A 79 -15.37 -19.78 17.77
N GLY A 80 -14.04 -19.51 17.91
CA GLY A 80 -12.98 -20.51 17.85
C GLY A 80 -12.64 -20.98 16.44
N MET A 81 -13.19 -20.35 15.40
CA MET A 81 -12.96 -20.69 14.00
C MET A 81 -11.55 -20.22 13.57
N TYR A 82 -10.88 -21.04 12.80
CA TYR A 82 -9.62 -20.68 12.14
C TYR A 82 -9.90 -19.77 10.94
N CYS A 83 -9.44 -18.54 11.01
CA CYS A 83 -9.56 -17.53 9.97
C CYS A 83 -8.21 -17.35 9.27
N TYR A 84 -8.16 -17.59 7.97
CA TYR A 84 -6.94 -17.52 7.16
C TYR A 84 -6.94 -16.27 6.31
N TYR A 85 -5.98 -15.40 6.57
CA TYR A 85 -5.83 -14.12 5.87
C TYR A 85 -4.62 -14.13 4.96
N ALA A 86 -4.76 -13.51 3.79
CA ALA A 86 -3.70 -13.38 2.80
C ALA A 86 -3.37 -11.92 2.52
N GLY A 87 -2.07 -11.67 2.31
CA GLY A 87 -1.53 -10.36 1.97
C GLY A 87 -1.64 -9.32 3.08
N GLY A 88 -1.10 -8.16 2.81
CA GLY A 88 -1.20 -6.95 3.61
C GLY A 88 -1.07 -5.73 2.71
N TYR A 89 -2.05 -4.83 2.74
CA TYR A 89 -2.12 -3.68 1.83
C TYR A 89 -2.40 -2.40 2.59
N ALA A 90 -1.70 -1.33 2.23
CA ALA A 90 -1.94 0.00 2.76
C ALA A 90 -3.18 0.65 2.15
N LYS A 91 -3.50 0.31 0.90
CA LYS A 91 -4.58 0.92 0.14
C LYS A 91 -5.67 -0.10 -0.19
N GLU A 92 -6.92 0.33 -0.05
CA GLU A 92 -8.09 -0.50 -0.37
C GLU A 92 -8.12 -0.92 -1.85
N ALA A 93 -7.72 -0.03 -2.77
CA ALA A 93 -7.70 -0.33 -4.19
C ALA A 93 -6.80 -1.53 -4.52
N GLU A 94 -5.57 -1.54 -4.00
CA GLU A 94 -4.61 -2.63 -4.20
C GLU A 94 -5.14 -3.96 -3.60
N ALA A 95 -5.81 -3.87 -2.45
CA ALA A 95 -6.42 -5.03 -1.80
C ALA A 95 -7.61 -5.58 -2.60
N ARG A 96 -8.40 -4.72 -3.25
CA ARG A 96 -9.50 -5.13 -4.15
C ARG A 96 -8.99 -5.81 -5.42
N ASP A 97 -7.90 -5.30 -6.01
CA ASP A 97 -7.26 -5.94 -7.16
C ASP A 97 -6.74 -7.34 -6.80
N ALA A 98 -6.11 -7.47 -5.63
CA ALA A 98 -5.67 -8.75 -5.11
C ALA A 98 -6.83 -9.70 -4.76
N LEU A 99 -7.95 -9.18 -4.25
CA LEU A 99 -9.18 -9.95 -4.04
C LEU A 99 -9.71 -10.53 -5.36
N GLN A 100 -9.73 -9.72 -6.42
CA GLN A 100 -10.15 -10.18 -7.75
C GLN A 100 -9.18 -11.21 -8.31
N PHE A 101 -7.87 -10.96 -8.20
CA PHE A 101 -6.85 -11.94 -8.58
C PHE A 101 -7.05 -13.31 -7.90
N LEU A 102 -7.36 -13.33 -6.60
CA LEU A 102 -7.61 -14.58 -5.88
C LEU A 102 -8.90 -15.27 -6.34
N LYS A 103 -9.95 -14.52 -6.67
CA LYS A 103 -11.18 -15.08 -7.28
C LYS A 103 -10.86 -15.74 -8.62
N ASP A 104 -10.07 -15.09 -9.46
CA ASP A 104 -9.66 -15.61 -10.77
C ASP A 104 -8.79 -16.87 -10.65
N LYS A 105 -8.06 -17.04 -9.53
CA LYS A 105 -7.31 -18.25 -9.17
C LYS A 105 -8.17 -19.34 -8.54
N GLY A 106 -9.49 -19.13 -8.47
CA GLY A 106 -10.46 -20.13 -8.05
C GLY A 106 -10.71 -20.23 -6.54
N PHE A 107 -10.44 -19.15 -5.79
CA PHE A 107 -10.95 -19.01 -4.44
C PHE A 107 -12.41 -18.55 -4.52
N LYS A 108 -13.34 -19.38 -3.98
CA LYS A 108 -14.79 -19.21 -4.25
C LYS A 108 -15.41 -17.98 -3.58
N ALA A 109 -14.99 -17.64 -2.38
CA ALA A 109 -15.59 -16.56 -1.60
C ALA A 109 -14.58 -15.83 -0.70
N PRO A 110 -13.50 -15.26 -1.28
CA PRO A 110 -12.58 -14.45 -0.49
C PRO A 110 -13.27 -13.14 -0.12
N GLU A 111 -13.00 -12.65 1.10
CA GLU A 111 -13.60 -11.44 1.64
C GLU A 111 -12.50 -10.45 2.04
N LEU A 112 -12.77 -9.15 1.84
CA LEU A 112 -11.83 -8.10 2.21
C LEU A 112 -12.13 -7.56 3.61
N TYR A 113 -11.11 -7.48 4.43
CA TYR A 113 -11.17 -6.90 5.78
C TYR A 113 -10.15 -5.76 5.92
N CYS A 114 -10.53 -4.77 6.72
CA CYS A 114 -9.70 -3.64 7.11
C CYS A 114 -9.51 -3.66 8.63
N TRP A 115 -8.27 -3.50 9.06
CA TRP A 115 -7.93 -3.14 10.44
C TRP A 115 -7.50 -1.69 10.42
N LYS A 116 -8.22 -0.86 11.15
CA LYS A 116 -7.89 0.54 11.38
C LYS A 116 -7.74 0.75 12.88
N ASP A 117 -6.54 1.13 13.29
CA ASP A 117 -6.20 1.36 14.70
C ASP A 117 -6.65 0.18 15.61
N GLY A 118 -6.31 -1.04 15.18
CA GLY A 118 -6.66 -2.29 15.88
C GLY A 118 -8.09 -2.77 15.70
N VAL A 119 -8.98 -1.97 15.13
CA VAL A 119 -10.40 -2.32 14.95
C VAL A 119 -10.64 -2.95 13.58
N MET A 120 -11.12 -4.18 13.59
CA MET A 120 -11.44 -4.94 12.37
C MET A 120 -12.84 -4.59 11.85
N SER A 121 -12.94 -4.37 10.54
CA SER A 121 -14.20 -4.22 9.83
C SER A 121 -14.17 -4.95 8.48
N LYS A 122 -15.30 -5.50 8.06
CA LYS A 122 -15.45 -6.07 6.73
C LYS A 122 -15.67 -4.95 5.72
N VAL A 123 -14.91 -4.98 4.63
CA VAL A 123 -15.06 -4.01 3.54
C VAL A 123 -16.19 -4.47 2.61
N ASP A 124 -17.14 -3.59 2.36
CA ASP A 124 -18.20 -3.84 1.38
C ASP A 124 -17.64 -3.75 -0.05
N THR A 125 -17.38 -4.91 -0.65
CA THR A 125 -16.82 -4.99 -2.01
C THR A 125 -17.88 -4.94 -3.10
N SER A 126 -19.17 -4.90 -2.75
CA SER A 126 -20.27 -4.74 -3.71
C SER A 126 -20.40 -3.31 -4.22
N LYS A 127 -20.02 -2.35 -3.38
CA LYS A 127 -19.86 -0.97 -3.82
C LYS A 127 -18.57 -0.91 -4.62
N GLN A 128 -18.69 -0.64 -5.94
CA GLN A 128 -17.55 -0.08 -6.64
C GLN A 128 -17.02 1.03 -5.75
N MET A 129 -15.72 0.99 -5.41
CA MET A 129 -15.10 2.24 -5.03
C MET A 129 -15.54 3.21 -6.12
N SER A 130 -16.23 4.29 -5.74
CA SER A 130 -16.01 5.52 -6.46
C SER A 130 -14.47 5.64 -6.44
N GLN A 131 -13.82 5.12 -7.45
CA GLN A 131 -12.46 5.47 -7.74
C GLN A 131 -12.48 6.99 -7.55
N PRO A 132 -11.59 7.57 -6.72
CA PRO A 132 -11.17 8.91 -7.05
C PRO A 132 -10.80 8.71 -8.50
N ALA A 133 -11.70 9.14 -9.40
CA ALA A 133 -11.66 8.83 -10.81
C ALA A 133 -10.20 8.97 -11.13
N ALA A 134 -9.53 7.87 -11.54
CA ALA A 134 -8.14 7.97 -11.90
C ALA A 134 -8.19 9.18 -12.79
N SER A 135 -7.87 10.33 -12.18
CA SER A 135 -8.23 11.56 -12.81
C SER A 135 -7.35 11.51 -14.03
N ASN A 136 -7.94 11.26 -15.19
CA ASN A 136 -7.26 11.46 -16.47
C ASN A 136 -6.85 12.93 -16.58
N THR A 137 -7.01 13.67 -15.49
CA THR A 137 -6.52 15.00 -15.26
C THR A 137 -5.01 14.93 -15.31
N ARG A 138 -4.49 15.37 -16.40
CA ARG A 138 -3.07 15.59 -16.59
C ARG A 138 -2.82 17.05 -16.31
N TYR A 139 -1.85 17.32 -15.51
CA TYR A 139 -1.41 18.67 -15.21
C TYR A 139 -0.30 19.04 -16.19
N MET A 140 -0.31 20.26 -16.66
CA MET A 140 0.73 20.82 -17.51
C MET A 140 1.12 22.18 -16.94
N VAL A 141 2.39 22.46 -16.91
CA VAL A 141 2.88 23.80 -16.54
C VAL A 141 3.10 24.59 -17.81
N ILE A 142 2.49 25.78 -17.88
CA ILE A 142 2.63 26.69 -19.01
C ILE A 142 3.56 27.82 -18.58
N ILE A 143 4.74 27.86 -19.17
CA ILE A 143 5.71 28.93 -18.96
C ILE A 143 5.53 29.95 -20.10
N LYS A 144 5.15 31.16 -19.72
CA LYS A 144 5.06 32.30 -20.67
C LYS A 144 6.42 32.97 -20.73
N ALA A 145 7.12 32.79 -21.83
CA ALA A 145 8.41 33.41 -22.03
C ALA A 145 8.61 33.75 -23.52
N GLU A 146 9.13 34.92 -23.80
CA GLU A 146 9.43 35.34 -25.16
C GLU A 146 10.53 34.50 -25.82
N SER A 147 11.47 33.98 -24.98
CA SER A 147 12.52 33.05 -25.41
C SER A 147 12.76 31.97 -24.38
N PHE A 148 13.05 30.77 -24.85
CA PHE A 148 13.48 29.65 -24.02
C PHE A 148 14.98 29.78 -23.77
N ASN A 149 15.34 30.18 -22.58
CA ASN A 149 16.75 30.40 -22.19
C ASN A 149 17.30 29.22 -21.36
N SER A 150 18.62 29.22 -21.16
CA SER A 150 19.32 28.17 -20.42
C SER A 150 18.84 28.05 -18.96
N ASN A 151 18.38 29.13 -18.33
CA ASN A 151 17.88 29.10 -16.97
C ASN A 151 16.56 28.32 -16.87
N ILE A 152 15.62 28.57 -17.80
CA ILE A 152 14.36 27.82 -17.88
C ILE A 152 14.65 26.34 -18.11
N GLN A 153 15.59 26.01 -19.00
CA GLN A 153 15.98 24.63 -19.25
C GLN A 153 16.60 23.97 -18.01
N GLN A 154 17.42 24.67 -17.25
CA GLN A 154 18.00 24.14 -16.01
C GLN A 154 16.94 23.89 -14.94
N ILE A 155 15.99 24.81 -14.76
CA ILE A 155 14.88 24.65 -13.83
C ILE A 155 14.07 23.42 -14.20
N ILE A 156 13.69 23.27 -15.47
CA ILE A 156 12.93 22.11 -15.92
C ILE A 156 13.71 20.81 -15.71
N ASN A 157 15.00 20.79 -15.99
CA ASN A 157 15.82 19.59 -15.80
C ASN A 157 15.97 19.19 -14.33
N ASN A 158 15.97 20.17 -13.42
CA ASN A 158 16.11 19.92 -11.99
C ASN A 158 14.77 19.52 -11.34
N GLU A 159 13.71 20.28 -11.63
CA GLU A 159 12.41 20.10 -10.96
C GLU A 159 11.48 19.11 -11.68
N ALA A 160 11.68 18.89 -12.97
CA ALA A 160 10.87 17.98 -13.77
C ALA A 160 11.71 17.13 -14.72
N PRO A 161 12.65 16.31 -14.22
CA PRO A 161 13.56 15.53 -15.04
C PRO A 161 12.79 14.55 -15.94
N GLY A 162 13.14 14.55 -17.24
CA GLY A 162 12.55 13.67 -18.23
C GLY A 162 11.16 14.08 -18.74
N LYS A 163 10.62 15.22 -18.32
CA LYS A 163 9.37 15.74 -18.88
C LYS A 163 9.61 16.39 -20.25
N MET A 164 8.65 16.17 -21.16
CA MET A 164 8.73 16.78 -22.48
C MET A 164 8.37 18.27 -22.42
N VAL A 165 9.10 19.07 -23.17
CA VAL A 165 8.80 20.49 -23.37
C VAL A 165 8.37 20.71 -24.80
N SER A 166 7.20 21.30 -25.00
CA SER A 166 6.70 21.69 -26.31
C SER A 166 6.42 23.19 -26.37
N ARG A 167 6.55 23.78 -27.56
CA ARG A 167 6.26 25.20 -27.79
C ARG A 167 4.92 25.37 -28.47
N SER A 168 4.10 26.28 -27.95
CA SER A 168 2.86 26.71 -28.58
C SER A 168 2.77 28.24 -28.55
N GLY A 169 3.11 28.89 -29.65
CA GLY A 169 3.24 30.35 -29.72
C GLY A 169 4.34 30.88 -28.79
N ASN A 170 3.97 31.78 -27.89
CA ASN A 170 4.87 32.33 -26.84
C ASN A 170 4.82 31.52 -25.52
N ASN A 171 4.23 30.33 -25.54
CA ASN A 171 4.12 29.49 -24.38
C ASN A 171 4.99 28.25 -24.53
N TYR A 172 5.67 27.86 -23.45
CA TYR A 172 6.34 26.57 -23.33
C TYR A 172 5.50 25.70 -22.40
N ILE A 173 5.09 24.53 -22.88
CA ILE A 173 4.27 23.59 -22.16
C ILE A 173 5.17 22.46 -21.66
N VAL A 174 5.28 22.33 -20.35
CA VAL A 174 6.09 21.31 -19.72
C VAL A 174 5.23 20.13 -19.28
N GLY A 175 5.56 18.97 -19.72
CA GLY A 175 5.20 17.68 -19.27
C GLY A 175 3.86 17.20 -19.40
N MET A 176 3.48 16.07 -19.01
CA MET A 176 2.22 15.61 -18.47
C MET A 176 2.51 15.10 -17.06
N PHE A 177 2.11 15.87 -16.06
CA PHE A 177 2.23 15.46 -14.67
C PHE A 177 0.98 14.67 -14.28
N VAL A 178 1.17 13.59 -13.57
CA VAL A 178 0.08 12.75 -13.04
C VAL A 178 -0.42 13.32 -11.72
N ASP A 179 0.50 13.94 -10.97
CA ASP A 179 0.23 14.57 -9.69
C ASP A 179 0.34 16.09 -9.81
N ARG A 180 -0.61 16.79 -9.16
CA ARG A 180 -0.61 18.25 -9.10
C ARG A 180 0.58 18.80 -8.32
N SER A 181 1.00 18.12 -7.25
CA SER A 181 2.13 18.56 -6.42
C SER A 181 3.44 18.60 -7.21
N GLU A 182 3.65 17.66 -8.14
CA GLU A 182 4.80 17.68 -9.06
C GLU A 182 4.76 18.87 -10.02
N ALA A 183 3.55 19.25 -10.47
CA ALA A 183 3.39 20.42 -11.35
C ALA A 183 3.58 21.73 -10.58
N ASP A 184 3.09 21.80 -9.35
CA ASP A 184 3.18 22.99 -8.49
C ASP A 184 4.64 23.28 -8.07
N SER A 185 5.50 22.26 -7.89
CA SER A 185 6.92 22.44 -7.57
C SER A 185 7.72 23.12 -8.67
N LEU A 186 7.27 23.03 -9.93
CA LEU A 186 7.89 23.74 -11.06
C LEU A 186 7.49 25.23 -11.13
N MET A 187 6.48 25.65 -10.36
CA MET A 187 5.94 27.02 -10.38
C MET A 187 6.49 27.91 -9.26
N THR A 188 7.29 27.37 -8.33
CA THR A 188 7.93 28.07 -7.25
C THR A 188 9.33 28.52 -7.62
#